data_5e02e42d63f011cfe386ada96a048226
#
_entry.id   5e02e42d63f011cfe386ada96a048226
#
_cell.length_a   1.000
_cell.length_b   1.000
_cell.length_c   1.000
_cell.angle_alpha   90.00
_cell.angle_beta   90.00
_cell.angle_gamma   90.00
#
_symmetry.space_group_name_H-M   'P 1'
#
loop_
_entity.id
_entity.type
_entity.pdbx_description
1 polymer ?
#
loop_
_entity_poly.entity_id
_entity_poly.type
_entity_poly.pdbx_seq_one_letter_code
_entity_poly.pdbx_strand_id
1 'polypeptide(L)'
;MLTCKNTNVISMKSQYKNKIVCSECGKKNCAVFDDGHHHCFTMDCGYTYYPNKKEKPVTSKIIPIYKPNPQLLKVTPIALPKRGITKETSELFGYGMSEYRRQPVQVATYKDQKGNDVAQHIRFQDKKFIWIGDMTKVQLWGQHLWRQHGGNGSVFLTVCEGEIDCMSASQIQGNKFPCVSIPSGVQSAAKYLAANYKWLDSFCRIVICFDNDEAGNKAAEKCMEVLPRGKAAIARLDRNDINDHLVLGEG
;
A
#
# COMPACT_ATOMS: atom_id res chain seq x y z
N MET A 1 46.08 22.86 -27.18
CA MET A 1 46.16 22.27 -25.81
C MET A 1 45.39 23.17 -24.86
N LEU A 2 44.18 22.84 -24.54
CA LEU A 2 43.36 23.54 -23.56
C LEU A 2 42.98 22.52 -22.50
N THR A 3 43.52 22.66 -21.31
CA THR A 3 43.33 21.82 -20.13
C THR A 3 42.01 22.20 -19.46
N CYS A 4 41.04 21.26 -19.44
CA CYS A 4 39.88 21.36 -18.59
C CYS A 4 40.29 21.15 -17.13
N LYS A 5 40.11 22.18 -16.31
CA LYS A 5 40.24 22.09 -14.86
C LYS A 5 38.97 21.42 -14.32
N ASN A 6 39.17 20.25 -13.73
CA ASN A 6 38.17 19.57 -12.91
C ASN A 6 37.88 20.42 -11.65
N THR A 7 36.69 21.00 -11.58
CA THR A 7 36.16 21.52 -10.31
C THR A 7 35.42 20.39 -9.61
N ASN A 8 36.06 19.75 -8.62
CA ASN A 8 35.41 18.87 -7.67
C ASN A 8 34.42 19.72 -6.85
N VAL A 9 33.15 19.65 -7.20
CA VAL A 9 32.07 20.09 -6.29
C VAL A 9 31.86 18.98 -5.27
N ILE A 10 32.50 19.13 -4.12
CA ILE A 10 32.19 18.31 -2.95
C ILE A 10 30.80 18.74 -2.47
N SER A 11 29.78 17.98 -2.79
CA SER A 11 28.46 18.11 -2.18
C SER A 11 28.58 17.73 -0.70
N MET A 12 28.74 18.72 0.17
CA MET A 12 28.65 18.51 1.61
C MET A 12 27.20 18.12 1.92
N LYS A 13 26.97 16.86 2.29
CA LYS A 13 25.67 16.40 2.82
C LYS A 13 25.51 17.09 4.18
N SER A 14 24.45 17.89 4.31
CA SER A 14 24.10 18.51 5.60
C SER A 14 23.87 17.45 6.67
N GLN A 15 24.38 17.69 7.89
CA GLN A 15 24.27 16.76 9.01
C GLN A 15 23.10 17.12 9.94
N TYR A 16 22.41 16.10 10.40
CA TYR A 16 21.34 16.26 11.37
C TYR A 16 21.87 16.77 12.72
N LYS A 17 21.20 17.76 13.32
CA LYS A 17 21.50 18.28 14.66
C LYS A 17 20.51 17.82 15.73
N ASN A 18 19.25 18.21 15.58
CA ASN A 18 18.22 17.91 16.58
C ASN A 18 16.81 17.98 15.96
N LYS A 19 15.80 17.65 16.77
CA LYS A 19 14.38 17.85 16.43
C LYS A 19 13.78 18.99 17.21
N ILE A 20 12.96 19.80 16.53
CA ILE A 20 12.17 20.89 17.11
C ILE A 20 10.68 20.67 16.86
N VAL A 21 9.86 21.51 17.48
CA VAL A 21 8.42 21.60 17.15
C VAL A 21 8.28 22.27 15.78
N CYS A 22 7.52 21.65 14.89
CA CYS A 22 7.25 22.21 13.56
C CYS A 22 6.31 23.41 13.67
N SER A 23 6.66 24.54 13.03
CA SER A 23 5.81 25.74 13.00
C SER A 23 4.47 25.53 12.32
N GLU A 24 4.41 24.60 11.35
CA GLU A 24 3.21 24.36 10.54
C GLU A 24 2.23 23.38 11.19
N CYS A 25 2.73 22.27 11.76
CA CYS A 25 1.84 21.22 12.28
C CYS A 25 1.88 21.07 13.81
N GLY A 26 2.73 21.80 14.50
CA GLY A 26 2.87 21.76 15.97
C GLY A 26 3.45 20.47 16.54
N LYS A 27 3.84 19.49 15.71
CA LYS A 27 4.40 18.21 16.19
C LYS A 27 5.92 18.28 16.32
N LYS A 28 6.49 17.63 17.34
CA LYS A 28 7.94 17.57 17.59
C LYS A 28 8.62 16.56 16.65
N ASN A 29 8.51 16.77 15.34
CA ASN A 29 9.10 15.90 14.31
C ASN A 29 9.76 16.68 13.17
N CYS A 30 10.19 17.92 13.43
CA CYS A 30 10.91 18.76 12.49
C CYS A 30 12.40 18.66 12.77
N ALA A 31 13.15 18.02 11.85
CA ALA A 31 14.60 17.92 11.96
C ALA A 31 15.27 19.24 11.56
N VAL A 32 16.29 19.62 12.28
CA VAL A 32 17.20 20.75 12.02
C VAL A 32 18.54 20.20 11.59
N PHE A 33 19.14 20.81 10.58
CA PHE A 33 20.43 20.41 10.02
C PHE A 33 21.49 21.51 10.25
N ASP A 34 22.76 21.17 10.08
CA ASP A 34 23.91 22.05 10.38
C ASP A 34 24.00 23.30 9.49
N ASP A 35 23.46 23.23 8.28
CA ASP A 35 23.29 24.34 7.35
C ASP A 35 22.08 25.25 7.67
N GLY A 36 21.36 24.92 8.75
CA GLY A 36 20.22 25.68 9.25
C GLY A 36 18.91 25.38 8.53
N HIS A 37 18.86 24.45 7.57
CA HIS A 37 17.57 24.07 7.00
C HIS A 37 16.79 23.15 7.98
N HIS A 38 15.45 23.21 7.88
CA HIS A 38 14.55 22.38 8.68
C HIS A 38 13.67 21.54 7.76
N HIS A 39 13.38 20.30 8.14
CA HIS A 39 12.42 19.44 7.45
C HIS A 39 11.53 18.69 8.43
N CYS A 40 10.21 18.81 8.26
CA CYS A 40 9.23 18.08 9.07
C CYS A 40 8.89 16.72 8.47
N PHE A 41 9.17 15.65 9.23
CA PHE A 41 8.87 14.27 8.85
C PHE A 41 7.49 13.78 9.34
N THR A 42 6.60 14.69 9.74
CA THR A 42 5.22 14.33 10.04
C THR A 42 4.50 14.03 8.73
N MET A 43 3.83 12.88 8.64
CA MET A 43 2.95 12.56 7.51
C MET A 43 1.97 13.73 7.29
N ASP A 44 1.79 14.11 6.03
CA ASP A 44 0.93 15.22 5.57
C ASP A 44 1.41 16.64 5.92
N CYS A 45 2.58 16.81 6.54
CA CYS A 45 3.14 18.14 6.79
C CYS A 45 4.18 18.54 5.73
N GLY A 46 5.28 17.77 5.60
CA GLY A 46 6.33 18.00 4.61
C GLY A 46 6.99 19.39 4.63
N TYR A 47 6.74 20.19 5.69
CA TYR A 47 7.30 21.54 5.82
C TYR A 47 8.81 21.53 5.70
N THR A 48 9.35 22.42 4.86
CA THR A 48 10.81 22.57 4.68
C THR A 48 11.16 24.06 4.68
N TYR A 49 12.14 24.44 5.49
CA TYR A 49 12.69 25.79 5.58
C TYR A 49 14.16 25.81 5.20
N TYR A 50 14.58 26.81 4.43
CA TYR A 50 15.97 27.06 4.05
C TYR A 50 16.36 28.51 4.40
N PRO A 51 17.30 28.76 5.33
CA PRO A 51 17.60 30.11 5.84
C PRO A 51 18.16 31.05 4.78
N ASN A 52 18.75 30.54 3.69
CA ASN A 52 19.40 31.33 2.65
C ASN A 52 18.58 31.47 1.36
N LYS A 53 17.34 31.00 1.32
CA LYS A 53 16.46 31.23 0.18
C LYS A 53 15.88 32.64 0.27
N LYS A 54 16.36 33.59 -0.57
CA LYS A 54 15.72 34.89 -0.74
C LYS A 54 14.24 34.67 -1.04
N GLU A 55 13.37 35.04 -0.11
CA GLU A 55 11.93 34.97 -0.29
C GLU A 55 11.55 35.85 -1.47
N LYS A 56 11.01 35.26 -2.52
CA LYS A 56 10.20 36.02 -3.46
C LYS A 56 8.97 36.48 -2.68
N PRO A 57 8.53 37.76 -2.80
CA PRO A 57 7.34 38.21 -2.08
C PRO A 57 6.18 37.28 -2.44
N VAL A 58 5.76 36.48 -1.47
CA VAL A 58 4.57 35.66 -1.58
C VAL A 58 3.40 36.64 -1.52
N THR A 59 2.86 37.01 -2.68
CA THR A 59 1.51 37.52 -2.71
C THR A 59 0.64 36.42 -2.11
N SER A 60 0.19 36.67 -0.90
CA SER A 60 -0.69 35.75 -0.15
C SER A 60 -2.02 35.61 -0.89
N LYS A 61 -2.04 34.77 -1.91
CA LYS A 61 -3.25 34.03 -2.21
C LYS A 61 -3.37 33.02 -1.08
N ILE A 62 -4.27 33.30 -0.16
CA ILE A 62 -4.83 32.29 0.74
C ILE A 62 -5.37 31.21 -0.19
N ILE A 63 -4.54 30.22 -0.49
CA ILE A 63 -5.03 28.97 -1.06
C ILE A 63 -5.78 28.37 0.12
N PRO A 64 -7.10 28.24 0.07
CA PRO A 64 -7.81 27.50 1.08
C PRO A 64 -7.08 26.16 1.19
N ILE A 65 -6.71 25.76 2.39
CA ILE A 65 -6.31 24.38 2.65
C ILE A 65 -7.61 23.60 2.40
N TYR A 66 -7.86 23.31 1.15
CA TYR A 66 -8.86 22.36 0.73
C TYR A 66 -8.30 21.02 1.23
N LYS A 67 -8.76 20.62 2.43
CA LYS A 67 -8.77 19.20 2.77
C LYS A 67 -9.83 18.61 1.85
N PRO A 68 -9.48 18.02 0.72
CA PRO A 68 -10.47 17.27 0.00
C PRO A 68 -10.80 16.13 0.97
N ASN A 69 -12.04 16.07 1.41
CA ASN A 69 -12.63 14.78 1.67
C ASN A 69 -12.77 14.17 0.27
N PRO A 70 -11.83 13.38 -0.23
CA PRO A 70 -11.89 12.92 -1.61
C PRO A 70 -13.08 11.99 -1.66
N GLN A 71 -14.13 12.46 -2.31
CA GLN A 71 -15.29 11.64 -2.57
C GLN A 71 -14.79 10.39 -3.29
N LEU A 72 -14.99 9.24 -2.69
CA LEU A 72 -14.60 7.97 -3.29
C LEU A 72 -15.29 7.80 -4.63
N LEU A 73 -14.60 7.23 -5.59
CA LEU A 73 -15.12 7.00 -6.93
C LEU A 73 -16.19 5.90 -6.92
N LYS A 74 -17.19 6.04 -7.76
CA LYS A 74 -18.13 4.95 -8.04
C LYS A 74 -17.42 3.90 -8.90
N VAL A 75 -17.28 2.69 -8.37
CA VAL A 75 -16.61 1.58 -9.04
C VAL A 75 -17.62 0.69 -9.73
N THR A 76 -17.37 0.36 -10.99
CA THR A 76 -18.16 -0.61 -11.75
C THR A 76 -17.35 -1.90 -11.89
N PRO A 77 -17.77 -3.02 -11.28
CA PRO A 77 -17.08 -4.29 -11.40
C PRO A 77 -17.05 -4.78 -12.85
N ILE A 78 -15.88 -5.25 -13.29
CA ILE A 78 -15.67 -5.79 -14.63
C ILE A 78 -14.83 -7.07 -14.56
N ALA A 79 -14.94 -7.92 -15.58
CA ALA A 79 -13.95 -8.95 -15.82
C ALA A 79 -12.62 -8.34 -16.26
N LEU A 80 -11.51 -9.00 -15.92
CA LEU A 80 -10.16 -8.64 -16.34
C LEU A 80 -9.60 -9.77 -17.23
N PRO A 81 -9.97 -9.85 -18.54
CA PRO A 81 -9.67 -11.02 -19.38
C PRO A 81 -8.17 -11.31 -19.49
N LYS A 82 -7.33 -10.25 -19.57
CA LYS A 82 -5.86 -10.41 -19.64
C LYS A 82 -5.25 -10.98 -18.35
N ARG A 83 -6.01 -10.97 -17.25
CA ARG A 83 -5.63 -11.50 -15.94
C ARG A 83 -6.41 -12.75 -15.57
N GLY A 84 -7.28 -13.25 -16.46
CA GLY A 84 -8.12 -14.39 -16.18
C GLY A 84 -9.17 -14.19 -15.07
N ILE A 85 -9.34 -12.95 -14.56
CA ILE A 85 -10.23 -12.66 -13.44
C ILE A 85 -11.65 -12.42 -13.92
N THR A 86 -12.60 -13.13 -13.33
CA THR A 86 -14.02 -13.00 -13.67
C THR A 86 -14.64 -11.75 -13.07
N LYS A 87 -15.81 -11.35 -13.62
CA LYS A 87 -16.57 -10.22 -13.07
C LYS A 87 -17.07 -10.50 -11.66
N GLU A 88 -17.46 -11.72 -11.39
CA GLU A 88 -17.96 -12.16 -10.06
C GLU A 88 -16.87 -12.01 -9.00
N THR A 89 -15.63 -12.38 -9.31
CA THR A 89 -14.49 -12.19 -8.41
C THR A 89 -14.20 -10.70 -8.18
N SER A 90 -14.21 -9.89 -9.24
CA SER A 90 -14.03 -8.43 -9.12
C SER A 90 -15.14 -7.78 -8.28
N GLU A 91 -16.39 -8.21 -8.45
CA GLU A 91 -17.53 -7.71 -7.68
C GLU A 91 -17.42 -8.09 -6.20
N LEU A 92 -17.07 -9.35 -5.92
CA LEU A 92 -16.86 -9.85 -4.56
C LEU A 92 -15.86 -8.97 -3.79
N PHE A 93 -14.76 -8.62 -4.41
CA PHE A 93 -13.67 -7.87 -3.77
C PHE A 93 -13.85 -6.34 -3.84
N GLY A 94 -14.83 -5.82 -4.57
CA GLY A 94 -15.00 -4.38 -4.78
C GLY A 94 -13.92 -3.77 -5.67
N TYR A 95 -13.50 -4.54 -6.69
CA TYR A 95 -12.55 -4.12 -7.73
C TYR A 95 -13.28 -3.82 -9.05
N GLY A 96 -12.83 -2.82 -9.80
CA GLY A 96 -13.45 -2.54 -11.08
C GLY A 96 -12.88 -1.31 -11.77
N MET A 97 -13.67 -0.76 -12.70
CA MET A 97 -13.33 0.46 -13.45
C MET A 97 -14.06 1.66 -12.89
N SER A 98 -13.41 2.80 -13.01
CA SER A 98 -13.98 4.11 -12.76
C SER A 98 -13.33 5.14 -13.68
N GLU A 99 -13.69 6.40 -13.53
CA GLU A 99 -13.05 7.53 -14.17
C GLU A 99 -12.41 8.43 -13.10
N TYR A 100 -11.13 8.77 -13.28
CA TYR A 100 -10.43 9.74 -12.46
C TYR A 100 -9.75 10.78 -13.34
N ARG A 101 -10.15 12.07 -13.16
CA ARG A 101 -9.65 13.19 -13.98
C ARG A 101 -9.80 12.95 -15.50
N ARG A 102 -10.96 12.45 -15.93
CA ARG A 102 -11.28 12.09 -17.32
C ARG A 102 -10.42 10.97 -17.92
N GLN A 103 -9.84 10.15 -17.09
CA GLN A 103 -9.07 8.97 -17.51
C GLN A 103 -9.70 7.70 -16.95
N PRO A 104 -9.83 6.64 -17.74
CA PRO A 104 -10.28 5.36 -17.23
C PRO A 104 -9.21 4.76 -16.33
N VAL A 105 -9.61 4.31 -15.15
CA VAL A 105 -8.72 3.76 -14.12
C VAL A 105 -9.30 2.48 -13.53
N GLN A 106 -8.43 1.59 -13.08
CA GLN A 106 -8.82 0.47 -12.23
C GLN A 106 -8.78 0.91 -10.78
N VAL A 107 -9.73 0.44 -9.99
CA VAL A 107 -9.90 0.87 -8.59
C VAL A 107 -10.16 -0.34 -7.70
N ALA A 108 -9.35 -0.47 -6.65
CA ALA A 108 -9.60 -1.36 -5.54
C ALA A 108 -10.16 -0.55 -4.36
N THR A 109 -11.32 -0.92 -3.85
CA THR A 109 -11.96 -0.23 -2.72
C THR A 109 -11.57 -0.90 -1.41
N TYR A 110 -11.06 -0.10 -0.48
CA TYR A 110 -10.64 -0.54 0.85
C TYR A 110 -11.64 -0.15 1.92
N LYS A 111 -11.83 -1.04 2.87
CA LYS A 111 -12.81 -0.89 3.94
C LYS A 111 -12.16 -0.80 5.32
N ASP A 112 -12.87 -0.16 6.25
CA ASP A 112 -12.51 -0.14 7.67
C ASP A 112 -13.03 -1.41 8.40
N GLN A 113 -12.78 -1.48 9.71
CA GLN A 113 -13.25 -2.56 10.57
C GLN A 113 -14.78 -2.70 10.60
N LYS A 114 -15.53 -1.65 10.30
CA LYS A 114 -17.00 -1.65 10.26
C LYS A 114 -17.56 -2.05 8.89
N GLY A 115 -16.69 -2.08 7.85
CA GLY A 115 -17.06 -2.38 6.47
C GLY A 115 -17.41 -1.16 5.64
N ASN A 116 -17.17 0.05 6.15
CA ASN A 116 -17.35 1.27 5.37
C ASN A 116 -16.21 1.44 4.38
N ASP A 117 -16.50 1.93 3.20
CA ASP A 117 -15.50 2.33 2.22
C ASP A 117 -14.75 3.56 2.73
N VAL A 118 -13.43 3.45 2.88
CA VAL A 118 -12.61 4.51 3.50
C VAL A 118 -11.50 5.02 2.59
N ALA A 119 -11.00 4.19 1.71
CA ALA A 119 -9.95 4.55 0.76
C ALA A 119 -10.05 3.73 -0.53
N GLN A 120 -9.41 4.22 -1.57
CA GLN A 120 -9.31 3.52 -2.85
C GLN A 120 -7.90 3.58 -3.38
N HIS A 121 -7.40 2.45 -3.86
CA HIS A 121 -6.16 2.32 -4.58
C HIS A 121 -6.47 2.36 -6.07
N ILE A 122 -5.97 3.38 -6.74
CA ILE A 122 -6.25 3.67 -8.15
C ILE A 122 -5.05 3.31 -8.99
N ARG A 123 -5.25 2.48 -9.99
CA ARG A 123 -4.24 2.08 -10.97
C ARG A 123 -4.52 2.70 -12.33
N PHE A 124 -3.59 3.47 -12.84
CA PHE A 124 -3.60 4.04 -14.17
C PHE A 124 -3.11 3.04 -15.23
N GLN A 125 -3.41 3.32 -16.50
CA GLN A 125 -2.97 2.48 -17.62
C GLN A 125 -1.45 2.41 -17.77
N ASP A 126 -0.73 3.48 -17.41
CA ASP A 126 0.74 3.56 -17.40
C ASP A 126 1.39 2.90 -16.17
N LYS A 127 0.62 2.09 -15.42
CA LYS A 127 1.04 1.38 -14.21
C LYS A 127 1.40 2.30 -13.02
N LYS A 128 1.04 3.58 -13.06
CA LYS A 128 1.11 4.44 -11.88
C LYS A 128 -0.05 4.15 -10.93
N PHE A 129 0.21 4.41 -9.65
CA PHE A 129 -0.77 4.21 -8.58
C PHE A 129 -0.91 5.47 -7.75
N ILE A 130 -2.11 5.73 -7.31
CA ILE A 130 -2.40 6.74 -6.29
C ILE A 130 -3.42 6.21 -5.29
N TRP A 131 -3.46 6.84 -4.13
CA TRP A 131 -4.47 6.61 -3.12
C TRP A 131 -5.41 7.81 -3.01
N ILE A 132 -6.69 7.55 -2.80
CA ILE A 132 -7.67 8.54 -2.36
C ILE A 132 -8.39 8.03 -1.12
N GLY A 133 -8.89 8.93 -0.27
CA GLY A 133 -9.54 8.57 0.99
C GLY A 133 -8.61 8.52 2.18
N ASP A 134 -9.03 7.84 3.24
CA ASP A 134 -8.34 7.78 4.53
C ASP A 134 -7.58 6.46 4.71
N MET A 135 -6.31 6.48 4.36
CA MET A 135 -5.41 5.32 4.48
C MET A 135 -5.15 4.90 5.93
N THR A 136 -5.46 5.74 6.91
CA THR A 136 -5.22 5.39 8.33
C THR A 136 -6.22 4.38 8.87
N LYS A 137 -7.33 4.19 8.16
CA LYS A 137 -8.43 3.30 8.54
C LYS A 137 -8.46 1.99 7.76
N VAL A 138 -7.61 1.83 6.74
CA VAL A 138 -7.63 0.63 5.90
C VAL A 138 -7.21 -0.61 6.67
N GLN A 139 -7.86 -1.72 6.36
CA GLN A 139 -7.47 -3.07 6.73
C GLN A 139 -6.72 -3.75 5.58
N LEU A 140 -6.33 -5.01 5.76
CA LEU A 140 -5.93 -5.85 4.63
C LEU A 140 -7.06 -5.89 3.60
N TRP A 141 -6.72 -5.77 2.32
CA TRP A 141 -7.75 -5.77 1.29
C TRP A 141 -8.45 -7.13 1.21
N GLY A 142 -9.76 -7.15 1.13
CA GLY A 142 -10.57 -8.36 1.21
C GLY A 142 -10.89 -8.83 2.64
N GLN A 143 -10.25 -8.30 3.70
CA GLN A 143 -10.46 -8.75 5.09
C GLN A 143 -11.93 -8.66 5.54
N HIS A 144 -12.68 -7.70 5.05
CA HIS A 144 -14.11 -7.52 5.36
C HIS A 144 -14.99 -8.70 4.92
N LEU A 145 -14.56 -9.49 3.94
CA LEU A 145 -15.29 -10.65 3.44
C LEU A 145 -15.25 -11.83 4.43
N TRP A 146 -14.21 -11.88 5.27
CA TRP A 146 -13.84 -13.05 6.06
C TRP A 146 -13.96 -12.84 7.56
N ARG A 147 -14.75 -11.85 8.00
CA ARG A 147 -14.89 -11.48 9.42
C ARG A 147 -15.36 -12.59 10.32
N GLN A 148 -16.20 -13.50 9.81
CA GLN A 148 -16.82 -14.57 10.58
C GLN A 148 -16.05 -15.90 10.49
N HIS A 149 -15.05 -16.02 9.63
CA HIS A 149 -14.40 -17.29 9.32
C HIS A 149 -13.26 -17.65 10.27
N GLY A 150 -12.73 -16.71 11.03
CA GLY A 150 -11.63 -16.94 11.98
C GLY A 150 -12.05 -17.54 13.33
N GLY A 151 -13.36 -17.67 13.60
CA GLY A 151 -13.84 -17.92 14.96
C GLY A 151 -13.62 -19.33 15.52
N ASN A 152 -13.34 -20.35 14.70
CA ASN A 152 -13.19 -21.74 15.13
C ASN A 152 -11.85 -22.40 14.79
N GLY A 153 -10.88 -21.64 14.28
CA GLY A 153 -9.51 -22.11 14.03
C GLY A 153 -9.37 -23.21 12.96
N SER A 154 -10.38 -23.41 12.10
CA SER A 154 -10.38 -24.51 11.12
C SER A 154 -10.14 -24.07 9.67
N VAL A 155 -9.90 -22.78 9.42
CA VAL A 155 -9.81 -22.22 8.07
C VAL A 155 -8.42 -21.70 7.78
N PHE A 156 -7.95 -21.92 6.56
CA PHE A 156 -6.71 -21.35 6.02
C PHE A 156 -6.94 -19.93 5.52
N LEU A 157 -5.94 -19.07 5.67
CA LEU A 157 -5.91 -17.73 5.10
C LEU A 157 -4.75 -17.63 4.11
N THR A 158 -4.99 -17.13 2.91
CA THR A 158 -3.95 -16.75 1.95
C THR A 158 -3.72 -15.24 2.01
N VAL A 159 -2.47 -14.81 2.14
CA VAL A 159 -2.05 -13.42 2.15
C VAL A 159 -1.19 -13.15 0.93
N CYS A 160 -1.68 -12.35 0.00
CA CYS A 160 -1.03 -11.99 -1.25
C CYS A 160 -0.38 -10.60 -1.17
N GLU A 161 0.50 -10.31 -2.12
CA GLU A 161 1.14 -9.00 -2.23
C GLU A 161 0.16 -7.93 -2.69
N GLY A 162 -0.48 -8.14 -3.84
CA GLY A 162 -1.35 -7.18 -4.50
C GLY A 162 -2.80 -7.63 -4.63
N GLU A 163 -3.65 -6.71 -5.07
CA GLU A 163 -5.08 -6.95 -5.22
C GLU A 163 -5.38 -7.96 -6.33
N ILE A 164 -4.61 -7.93 -7.42
CA ILE A 164 -4.76 -8.88 -8.54
C ILE A 164 -4.44 -10.29 -8.07
N ASP A 165 -3.36 -10.47 -7.31
CA ASP A 165 -2.93 -11.75 -6.78
C ASP A 165 -3.92 -12.30 -5.77
N CYS A 166 -4.48 -11.43 -4.93
CA CYS A 166 -5.54 -11.77 -3.99
C CYS A 166 -6.79 -12.30 -4.71
N MET A 167 -7.24 -11.61 -5.76
CA MET A 167 -8.37 -12.07 -6.57
C MET A 167 -8.05 -13.38 -7.30
N SER A 168 -6.83 -13.53 -7.80
CA SER A 168 -6.38 -14.75 -8.47
C SER A 168 -6.37 -15.94 -7.54
N ALA A 169 -5.76 -15.80 -6.36
CA ALA A 169 -5.75 -16.85 -5.34
C ALA A 169 -7.16 -17.23 -4.89
N SER A 170 -8.04 -16.24 -4.70
CA SER A 170 -9.44 -16.49 -4.33
C SER A 170 -10.19 -17.22 -5.43
N GLN A 171 -10.04 -16.81 -6.69
CA GLN A 171 -10.71 -17.43 -7.83
C GLN A 171 -10.25 -18.86 -8.07
N ILE A 172 -8.96 -19.16 -7.99
CA ILE A 172 -8.40 -20.51 -8.04
C ILE A 172 -9.07 -21.40 -6.99
N GLN A 173 -9.35 -20.85 -5.80
CA GLN A 173 -10.01 -21.53 -4.70
C GLN A 173 -11.56 -21.45 -4.79
N GLY A 174 -12.12 -21.07 -5.94
CA GLY A 174 -13.56 -20.97 -6.18
C GLY A 174 -14.25 -19.87 -5.37
N ASN A 175 -13.51 -18.82 -4.94
CA ASN A 175 -14.00 -17.72 -4.11
C ASN A 175 -14.61 -18.16 -2.75
N LYS A 176 -14.14 -19.28 -2.20
CA LYS A 176 -14.70 -19.89 -0.99
C LYS A 176 -13.80 -19.78 0.23
N PHE A 177 -12.51 -19.56 0.03
CA PHE A 177 -11.53 -19.53 1.11
C PHE A 177 -10.96 -18.13 1.30
N PRO A 178 -10.58 -17.77 2.54
CA PRO A 178 -10.05 -16.47 2.87
C PRO A 178 -8.78 -16.12 2.10
N CYS A 179 -8.87 -15.02 1.34
CA CYS A 179 -7.75 -14.38 0.67
C CYS A 179 -7.76 -12.89 0.99
N VAL A 180 -6.58 -12.34 1.25
CA VAL A 180 -6.37 -10.90 1.50
C VAL A 180 -5.08 -10.43 0.84
N SER A 181 -4.95 -9.12 0.60
CA SER A 181 -3.66 -8.55 0.18
C SER A 181 -3.21 -7.39 1.06
N ILE A 182 -1.91 -7.07 0.91
CA ILE A 182 -1.26 -5.98 1.63
C ILE A 182 -1.61 -4.63 0.96
N PRO A 183 -2.03 -3.60 1.72
CA PRO A 183 -2.45 -2.33 1.14
C PRO A 183 -1.36 -1.53 0.42
N SER A 184 -0.11 -1.61 0.83
CA SER A 184 0.95 -0.70 0.36
C SER A 184 2.24 -1.43 -0.04
N GLY A 185 2.10 -2.60 -0.66
CA GLY A 185 3.20 -3.41 -1.13
C GLY A 185 4.04 -4.06 -0.02
N VAL A 186 4.97 -4.91 -0.43
CA VAL A 186 5.73 -5.82 0.45
C VAL A 186 6.54 -5.14 1.54
N GLN A 187 7.05 -3.93 1.30
CA GLN A 187 7.88 -3.23 2.30
C GLN A 187 7.12 -2.91 3.60
N SER A 188 5.80 -2.76 3.50
CA SER A 188 4.94 -2.48 4.65
C SER A 188 4.21 -3.72 5.18
N ALA A 189 4.38 -4.88 4.56
CA ALA A 189 3.65 -6.11 4.84
C ALA A 189 3.70 -6.49 6.32
N ALA A 190 4.89 -6.62 6.90
CA ALA A 190 5.06 -6.99 8.31
C ALA A 190 4.32 -6.03 9.27
N LYS A 191 4.30 -4.72 8.97
CA LYS A 191 3.58 -3.73 9.76
C LYS A 191 2.06 -3.96 9.74
N TYR A 192 1.49 -4.19 8.55
CA TYR A 192 0.05 -4.45 8.41
C TYR A 192 -0.35 -5.77 9.05
N LEU A 193 0.47 -6.82 8.91
CA LEU A 193 0.21 -8.11 9.53
C LEU A 193 0.29 -8.02 11.06
N ALA A 194 1.31 -7.37 11.62
CA ALA A 194 1.42 -7.14 13.06
C ALA A 194 0.21 -6.38 13.63
N ALA A 195 -0.27 -5.34 12.92
CA ALA A 195 -1.46 -4.58 13.31
C ALA A 195 -2.75 -5.40 13.30
N ASN A 196 -2.80 -6.49 12.52
CA ASN A 196 -3.95 -7.39 12.41
C ASN A 196 -3.74 -8.72 13.16
N TYR A 197 -2.73 -8.83 14.03
CA TYR A 197 -2.32 -10.07 14.70
C TYR A 197 -3.50 -10.86 15.32
N LYS A 198 -4.37 -10.18 16.08
CA LYS A 198 -5.52 -10.84 16.74
C LYS A 198 -6.47 -11.49 15.73
N TRP A 199 -6.71 -10.85 14.59
CA TRP A 199 -7.56 -11.43 13.56
C TRP A 199 -6.83 -12.58 12.84
N LEU A 200 -5.55 -12.42 12.55
CA LEU A 200 -4.71 -13.47 11.96
C LEU A 200 -4.60 -14.71 12.84
N ASP A 201 -4.52 -14.54 14.15
CA ASP A 201 -4.45 -15.66 15.10
C ASP A 201 -5.74 -16.50 15.17
N SER A 202 -6.85 -15.99 14.64
CA SER A 202 -8.11 -16.74 14.55
C SER A 202 -8.11 -17.83 13.47
N PHE A 203 -7.12 -17.84 12.56
CA PHE A 203 -6.97 -18.86 11.51
C PHE A 203 -6.12 -20.04 11.98
N CYS A 204 -6.36 -21.24 11.41
CA CYS A 204 -5.54 -22.41 11.71
C CYS A 204 -4.19 -22.37 10.99
N ARG A 205 -4.16 -21.81 9.79
CA ARG A 205 -2.95 -21.64 8.97
C ARG A 205 -3.01 -20.34 8.21
N ILE A 206 -1.86 -19.67 8.08
CA ILE A 206 -1.68 -18.46 7.28
C ILE A 206 -0.62 -18.76 6.24
N VAL A 207 -0.97 -18.62 4.97
CA VAL A 207 -0.07 -18.86 3.85
C VAL A 207 0.31 -17.53 3.22
N ILE A 208 1.57 -17.14 3.30
CA ILE A 208 2.11 -15.99 2.59
C ILE A 208 2.38 -16.39 1.15
N CYS A 209 1.71 -15.75 0.22
CA CYS A 209 1.79 -15.98 -1.22
C CYS A 209 2.15 -14.67 -1.92
N PHE A 210 3.44 -14.30 -1.83
CA PHE A 210 4.00 -13.10 -2.48
C PHE A 210 4.67 -13.48 -3.80
N ASP A 211 5.03 -12.48 -4.59
CA ASP A 211 5.72 -12.67 -5.86
C ASP A 211 7.03 -13.43 -5.66
N ASN A 212 7.35 -14.30 -6.61
CA ASN A 212 8.56 -15.14 -6.58
C ASN A 212 9.77 -14.37 -7.10
N ASP A 213 9.98 -13.15 -6.55
CA ASP A 213 11.15 -12.33 -6.76
C ASP A 213 11.94 -12.12 -5.46
N GLU A 214 13.09 -11.46 -5.53
CA GLU A 214 13.93 -11.20 -4.36
C GLU A 214 13.20 -10.36 -3.29
N ALA A 215 12.41 -9.36 -3.72
CA ALA A 215 11.71 -8.47 -2.82
C ALA A 215 10.56 -9.19 -2.09
N GLY A 216 9.75 -9.96 -2.83
CA GLY A 216 8.66 -10.77 -2.30
C GLY A 216 9.16 -11.84 -1.33
N ASN A 217 10.19 -12.59 -1.71
CA ASN A 217 10.78 -13.62 -0.86
C ASN A 217 11.33 -13.05 0.46
N LYS A 218 12.08 -11.94 0.39
CA LYS A 218 12.64 -11.27 1.57
C LYS A 218 11.54 -10.68 2.48
N ALA A 219 10.48 -10.17 1.88
CA ALA A 219 9.34 -9.65 2.64
C ALA A 219 8.54 -10.79 3.30
N ALA A 220 8.36 -11.92 2.61
CA ALA A 220 7.70 -13.10 3.16
C ALA A 220 8.44 -13.61 4.41
N GLU A 221 9.77 -13.71 4.37
CA GLU A 221 10.57 -14.09 5.54
C GLU A 221 10.36 -13.14 6.72
N LYS A 222 10.39 -11.83 6.50
CA LYS A 222 10.11 -10.84 7.55
C LYS A 222 8.70 -10.95 8.11
N CYS A 223 7.72 -11.31 7.30
CA CYS A 223 6.35 -11.51 7.75
C CYS A 223 6.24 -12.69 8.71
N MET A 224 7.05 -13.73 8.56
CA MET A 224 7.06 -14.88 9.47
C MET A 224 7.40 -14.50 10.91
N GLU A 225 8.17 -13.43 11.12
CA GLU A 225 8.56 -12.97 12.45
C GLU A 225 7.41 -12.35 13.26
N VAL A 226 6.41 -11.79 12.55
CA VAL A 226 5.29 -11.06 13.16
C VAL A 226 3.98 -11.84 13.16
N LEU A 227 3.96 -13.01 12.53
CA LEU A 227 2.77 -13.87 12.44
C LEU A 227 2.64 -14.81 13.65
N PRO A 228 1.44 -15.33 13.93
CA PRO A 228 1.22 -16.30 15.00
C PRO A 228 2.11 -17.53 14.85
N ARG A 229 2.85 -17.86 15.91
CA ARG A 229 3.82 -18.95 15.92
C ARG A 229 3.18 -20.30 15.57
N GLY A 230 3.81 -21.05 14.70
CA GLY A 230 3.36 -22.38 14.28
C GLY A 230 2.19 -22.39 13.29
N LYS A 231 1.64 -21.21 12.93
CA LYS A 231 0.50 -21.11 11.99
C LYS A 231 0.89 -20.62 10.60
N ALA A 232 2.03 -19.95 10.46
CA ALA A 232 2.47 -19.35 9.21
C ALA A 232 3.28 -20.33 8.34
N ALA A 233 3.10 -20.20 7.01
CA ALA A 233 3.88 -20.87 5.99
C ALA A 233 4.08 -19.93 4.80
N ILE A 234 5.12 -20.15 3.99
CA ILE A 234 5.36 -19.43 2.73
C ILE A 234 5.01 -20.36 1.59
N ALA A 235 4.12 -19.93 0.69
CA ALA A 235 3.90 -20.61 -0.58
C ALA A 235 5.13 -20.42 -1.48
N ARG A 236 5.57 -21.49 -2.12
CA ARG A 236 6.59 -21.43 -3.17
C ARG A 236 5.90 -21.58 -4.50
N LEU A 237 5.95 -20.54 -5.31
CA LEU A 237 5.36 -20.52 -6.64
C LEU A 237 6.39 -21.00 -7.67
N ASP A 238 5.93 -21.76 -8.66
CA ASP A 238 6.77 -22.15 -9.81
C ASP A 238 6.76 -21.06 -10.91
N ARG A 239 5.91 -20.05 -10.75
CA ARG A 239 5.76 -18.87 -11.62
C ARG A 239 6.15 -17.60 -10.86
N ASN A 240 6.14 -16.45 -11.56
CA ASN A 240 6.48 -15.19 -10.94
C ASN A 240 5.45 -14.78 -9.87
N ASP A 241 4.17 -14.93 -10.16
CA ASP A 241 3.07 -14.59 -9.25
C ASP A 241 1.90 -15.58 -9.37
N ILE A 242 0.94 -15.51 -8.47
CA ILE A 242 -0.23 -16.38 -8.46
C ILE A 242 -1.21 -16.09 -9.61
N ASN A 243 -1.17 -14.89 -10.19
CA ASN A 243 -1.98 -14.57 -11.37
C ASN A 243 -1.49 -15.31 -12.61
N ASP A 244 -0.21 -15.56 -12.75
CA ASP A 244 0.35 -16.38 -13.82
C ASP A 244 -0.23 -17.80 -13.78
N HIS A 245 -0.37 -18.41 -12.60
CA HIS A 245 -1.02 -19.72 -12.44
C HIS A 245 -2.49 -19.69 -12.87
N LEU A 246 -3.25 -18.65 -12.48
CA LEU A 246 -4.64 -18.49 -12.88
C LEU A 246 -4.79 -18.40 -14.42
N VAL A 247 -3.95 -17.58 -15.07
CA VAL A 247 -4.00 -17.36 -16.52
C VAL A 247 -3.69 -18.63 -17.31
N LEU A 248 -2.79 -19.48 -16.78
CA LEU A 248 -2.41 -20.74 -17.39
C LEU A 248 -3.37 -21.90 -17.07
N GLY A 249 -4.36 -21.69 -16.20
CA GLY A 249 -5.27 -22.75 -15.75
C GLY A 249 -4.60 -23.78 -14.85
N GLU A 250 -3.50 -23.41 -14.21
CA GLU A 250 -2.76 -24.23 -13.23
C GLU A 250 -3.31 -23.90 -11.83
N GLY A 251 -4.29 -24.62 -11.34
CA GLY A 251 -4.94 -24.36 -10.05
C GLY A 251 -5.11 -25.62 -9.20
#